data_425fa2a0ed303a9127aba3f95c07a4ff
#
_entry.id   425fa2a0ed303a9127aba3f95c07a4ff
#
_cell.length_a   1.000
_cell.length_b   1.000
_cell.length_c   1.000
_cell.angle_alpha   90.00
_cell.angle_beta   90.00
_cell.angle_gamma   90.00
#
_symmetry.space_group_name_H-M   'P 1'
#
loop_
_entity.id
_entity.type
_entity.pdbx_description
1 polymer ?
#
loop_
_entity_poly.entity_id
_entity_poly.type
_entity_poly.pdbx_seq_one_letter_code
_entity_poly.pdbx_strand_id
1 'polypeptide(L)'
;MMNRSAFFVALLFAFFITGGQALAAQDSLFVPVGMSGNESATGIWWPEPVAKKAAKVSKSRIAKRDENLRAVREGASVVVWFHGGMSSGNCEKGFVAGADLAELYPEKIVVSISACRENHWVTRDMIDAVDAALDSVAAGRKAPVERVSLVGISDGTLGVLAYSVEGRRKVDDRLLMSSFGKFLGEPAVLASQKKMQSGRFRFLQGGKDRLYPSDQTVPWITDFCKVVSVDCELRFDPEGEHDWSYWKGKRMDWIREAIRK
;
A
#
# COMPACT_ATOMS: atom_id res chain seq x y z
N MET A 1 -6.26 -13.56 36.75
CA MET A 1 -5.53 -14.04 35.57
C MET A 1 -6.52 -14.78 34.67
N MET A 2 -7.09 -14.12 33.70
CA MET A 2 -8.00 -14.74 32.73
C MET A 2 -7.36 -14.65 31.33
N ASN A 3 -7.05 -15.84 30.84
CA ASN A 3 -6.47 -16.04 29.51
C ASN A 3 -7.59 -15.85 28.46
N ARG A 4 -7.56 -14.77 27.72
CA ARG A 4 -8.46 -14.54 26.58
C ARG A 4 -7.75 -14.96 25.31
N SER A 5 -7.95 -16.21 24.93
CA SER A 5 -7.61 -16.70 23.58
C SER A 5 -8.54 -16.01 22.58
N ALA A 6 -7.97 -15.16 21.75
CA ALA A 6 -8.67 -14.57 20.63
C ALA A 6 -8.93 -15.65 19.56
N PHE A 7 -10.18 -16.02 19.37
CA PHE A 7 -10.62 -16.85 18.25
C PHE A 7 -10.65 -15.98 16.98
N PHE A 8 -9.75 -16.23 16.04
CA PHE A 8 -9.82 -15.72 14.69
C PHE A 8 -10.86 -16.52 13.91
N VAL A 9 -11.97 -15.88 13.56
CA VAL A 9 -12.92 -16.41 12.57
C VAL A 9 -12.58 -15.78 11.23
N ALA A 10 -11.87 -16.51 10.38
CA ALA A 10 -11.70 -16.15 8.99
C ALA A 10 -12.96 -16.53 8.22
N LEU A 11 -13.78 -15.55 7.82
CA LEU A 11 -14.87 -15.77 6.86
C LEU A 11 -14.28 -15.68 5.44
N LEU A 12 -14.14 -16.83 4.78
CA LEU A 12 -13.83 -16.93 3.36
C LEU A 12 -15.11 -16.65 2.54
N PHE A 13 -15.20 -15.47 1.94
CA PHE A 13 -16.16 -15.22 0.85
C PHE A 13 -15.44 -15.29 -0.49
N ALA A 14 -15.64 -16.40 -1.21
CA ALA A 14 -15.22 -16.52 -2.61
C ALA A 14 -16.32 -15.94 -3.51
N PHE A 15 -16.09 -14.79 -4.12
CA PHE A 15 -16.92 -14.27 -5.21
C PHE A 15 -16.37 -14.77 -6.54
N PHE A 16 -17.16 -15.61 -7.24
CA PHE A 16 -16.89 -15.97 -8.63
C PHE A 16 -17.47 -14.89 -9.55
N ILE A 17 -16.60 -14.17 -10.27
CA ILE A 17 -16.99 -13.35 -11.41
C ILE A 17 -16.44 -14.03 -12.66
N THR A 18 -17.34 -14.43 -13.56
CA THR A 18 -17.04 -15.04 -14.86
C THR A 18 -16.61 -13.97 -15.86
N GLY A 19 -15.36 -14.01 -16.28
CA GLY A 19 -14.83 -13.14 -17.34
C GLY A 19 -13.31 -13.05 -17.32
N GLY A 20 -12.63 -14.08 -17.77
CA GLY A 20 -11.39 -14.07 -18.56
C GLY A 20 -10.09 -13.47 -18.04
N GLN A 21 -9.96 -12.93 -16.83
CA GLN A 21 -8.68 -12.64 -16.17
C GLN A 21 -8.78 -13.12 -14.72
N ALA A 22 -7.83 -13.96 -14.30
CA ALA A 22 -7.73 -14.38 -12.91
C ALA A 22 -7.28 -13.17 -12.08
N LEU A 23 -8.23 -12.47 -11.45
CA LEU A 23 -7.95 -11.48 -10.42
C LEU A 23 -7.24 -12.19 -9.27
N ALA A 24 -6.22 -11.57 -8.72
CA ALA A 24 -5.54 -12.05 -7.52
C ALA A 24 -6.59 -12.31 -6.42
N ALA A 25 -6.47 -13.42 -5.70
CA ALA A 25 -7.41 -13.73 -4.63
C ALA A 25 -7.37 -12.62 -3.58
N GLN A 26 -8.52 -12.05 -3.29
CA GLN A 26 -8.67 -11.01 -2.26
C GLN A 26 -9.11 -11.64 -0.95
N ASP A 27 -8.28 -11.49 0.08
CA ASP A 27 -8.68 -11.73 1.45
C ASP A 27 -9.03 -10.41 2.11
N SER A 28 -10.03 -10.40 2.98
CA SER A 28 -10.39 -9.22 3.78
C SER A 28 -10.32 -9.59 5.26
N LEU A 29 -9.76 -8.68 6.04
CA LEU A 29 -9.71 -8.81 7.50
C LEU A 29 -9.93 -7.44 8.16
N PHE A 30 -10.27 -7.46 9.45
CA PHE A 30 -10.35 -6.27 10.26
C PHE A 30 -9.15 -6.22 11.20
N VAL A 31 -8.47 -5.08 11.22
CA VAL A 31 -7.29 -4.84 12.06
C VAL A 31 -7.67 -3.86 13.15
N PRO A 32 -7.39 -4.16 14.43
CA PRO A 32 -7.65 -3.22 15.52
C PRO A 32 -6.89 -1.91 15.35
N VAL A 33 -7.55 -0.79 15.62
CA VAL A 33 -6.96 0.54 15.64
C VAL A 33 -7.02 1.08 17.06
N GLY A 34 -5.87 1.15 17.71
CA GLY A 34 -5.77 1.57 19.10
C GLY A 34 -6.48 0.63 20.09
N MET A 35 -6.72 1.13 21.30
CA MET A 35 -7.41 0.39 22.37
C MET A 35 -8.91 0.67 22.45
N SER A 36 -9.44 1.54 21.59
CA SER A 36 -10.84 2.00 21.61
C SER A 36 -11.86 1.00 21.04
N GLY A 37 -11.41 -0.15 20.55
CA GLY A 37 -12.26 -1.14 19.87
C GLY A 37 -12.61 -0.77 18.43
N ASN A 38 -12.02 0.29 17.88
CA ASN A 38 -12.11 0.62 16.46
C ASN A 38 -11.36 -0.41 15.63
N GLU A 39 -11.88 -0.69 14.43
CA GLU A 39 -11.27 -1.61 13.49
C GLU A 39 -11.10 -0.94 12.13
N SER A 40 -10.02 -1.27 11.43
CA SER A 40 -9.79 -0.87 10.06
C SER A 40 -9.99 -2.05 9.11
N ALA A 41 -10.81 -1.86 8.10
CA ALA A 41 -10.95 -2.83 7.03
C ALA A 41 -9.65 -2.90 6.21
N THR A 42 -9.16 -4.09 6.00
CA THR A 42 -7.92 -4.36 5.27
C THR A 42 -8.17 -5.37 4.17
N GLY A 43 -7.85 -5.01 2.93
CA GLY A 43 -7.83 -5.90 1.78
C GLY A 43 -6.42 -6.40 1.49
N ILE A 44 -6.28 -7.69 1.18
CA ILE A 44 -5.01 -8.31 0.81
C ILE A 44 -5.19 -9.04 -0.52
N TRP A 45 -4.37 -8.69 -1.51
CA TRP A 45 -4.29 -9.36 -2.80
C TRP A 45 -3.00 -10.16 -2.85
N TRP A 46 -3.15 -11.45 -2.98
CA TRP A 46 -2.04 -12.38 -3.06
C TRP A 46 -1.62 -12.62 -4.52
N PRO A 47 -0.31 -12.71 -4.82
CA PRO A 47 0.14 -13.10 -6.15
C PRO A 47 -0.32 -14.53 -6.46
N GLU A 48 -0.83 -14.72 -7.67
CA GLU A 48 -1.17 -16.04 -8.19
C GLU A 48 -0.05 -16.57 -9.08
N PRO A 49 0.22 -17.88 -9.07
CA PRO A 49 1.15 -18.46 -10.03
C PRO A 49 0.58 -18.28 -11.43
N VAL A 50 1.39 -17.83 -12.36
CA VAL A 50 1.02 -17.76 -13.78
C VAL A 50 0.54 -19.14 -14.23
N ALA A 51 -0.76 -19.28 -14.42
CA ALA A 51 -1.38 -20.54 -14.83
C ALA A 51 -0.90 -20.91 -16.24
N LYS A 52 0.01 -21.87 -16.36
CA LYS A 52 0.20 -22.59 -17.62
C LYS A 52 -1.12 -23.30 -17.92
N LYS A 53 -1.71 -23.00 -19.11
CA LYS A 53 -3.02 -23.46 -19.61
C LYS A 53 -3.47 -24.81 -19.04
N ALA A 54 -4.70 -24.84 -18.52
CA ALA A 54 -5.31 -25.95 -17.81
C ALA A 54 -5.32 -27.28 -18.63
N ALA A 55 -4.43 -28.19 -18.21
CA ALA A 55 -4.57 -29.62 -18.58
C ALA A 55 -5.23 -30.34 -17.41
N LYS A 56 -6.00 -31.39 -17.69
CA LYS A 56 -6.68 -32.24 -16.69
C LYS A 56 -5.77 -32.54 -15.49
N VAL A 57 -6.20 -32.12 -14.30
CA VAL A 57 -5.34 -32.05 -13.10
C VAL A 57 -5.44 -33.37 -12.32
N SER A 58 -4.32 -34.08 -12.15
CA SER A 58 -4.20 -35.23 -11.24
C SER A 58 -3.93 -34.79 -9.81
N LYS A 59 -4.21 -35.59 -8.77
CA LYS A 59 -3.96 -35.29 -7.35
C LYS A 59 -2.51 -34.88 -7.07
N SER A 60 -1.52 -35.49 -7.75
CA SER A 60 -0.10 -35.10 -7.62
C SER A 60 0.22 -33.72 -8.16
N ARG A 61 -0.53 -33.25 -9.18
CA ARG A 61 -0.41 -31.88 -9.72
C ARG A 61 -1.03 -30.84 -8.80
N ILE A 62 -2.06 -31.20 -8.03
CA ILE A 62 -2.66 -30.31 -7.02
C ILE A 62 -1.64 -30.04 -5.91
N ALA A 63 -1.02 -31.06 -5.32
CA ALA A 63 0.00 -30.92 -4.29
C ALA A 63 1.19 -30.05 -4.77
N LYS A 64 1.70 -30.28 -5.98
CA LYS A 64 2.77 -29.48 -6.59
C LYS A 64 2.36 -28.04 -6.88
N ARG A 65 1.07 -27.81 -7.21
CA ARG A 65 0.51 -26.47 -7.38
C ARG A 65 0.48 -25.72 -6.06
N ASP A 66 0.05 -26.36 -4.97
CA ASP A 66 -0.02 -25.76 -3.64
C ASP A 66 1.38 -25.42 -3.10
N GLU A 67 2.37 -26.27 -3.34
CA GLU A 67 3.78 -26.00 -3.01
C GLU A 67 4.33 -24.81 -3.81
N ASN A 68 4.05 -24.73 -5.11
CA ASN A 68 4.44 -23.59 -5.94
C ASN A 68 3.75 -22.29 -5.52
N LEU A 69 2.45 -22.33 -5.17
CA LEU A 69 1.69 -21.21 -4.62
C LEU A 69 2.34 -20.68 -3.34
N ARG A 70 2.71 -21.60 -2.47
CA ARG A 70 3.36 -21.29 -1.21
C ARG A 70 4.71 -20.61 -1.45
N ALA A 71 5.58 -21.18 -2.30
CA ALA A 71 6.87 -20.61 -2.62
C ALA A 71 6.77 -19.20 -3.24
N VAL A 72 5.80 -18.97 -4.14
CA VAL A 72 5.53 -17.64 -4.70
C VAL A 72 5.13 -16.65 -3.62
N ARG A 73 4.23 -17.03 -2.71
CA ARG A 73 3.78 -16.15 -1.61
C ARG A 73 4.88 -15.87 -0.60
N GLU A 74 5.69 -16.86 -0.25
CA GLU A 74 6.81 -16.71 0.69
C GLU A 74 7.87 -15.73 0.19
N GLY A 75 8.16 -15.73 -1.13
CA GLY A 75 9.14 -14.86 -1.76
C GLY A 75 8.63 -13.49 -2.21
N ALA A 76 7.32 -13.29 -2.27
CA ALA A 76 6.73 -12.07 -2.80
C ALA A 76 7.04 -10.84 -1.91
N SER A 77 7.43 -9.72 -2.53
CA SER A 77 7.54 -8.44 -1.85
C SER A 77 6.15 -7.84 -1.60
N VAL A 78 6.05 -6.93 -0.63
CA VAL A 78 4.77 -6.35 -0.19
C VAL A 78 4.68 -4.89 -0.58
N VAL A 79 3.54 -4.50 -1.18
CA VAL A 79 3.15 -3.12 -1.45
C VAL A 79 2.00 -2.75 -0.53
N VAL A 80 2.13 -1.64 0.19
CA VAL A 80 1.06 -1.11 1.05
C VAL A 80 0.46 0.12 0.39
N TRP A 81 -0.86 0.12 0.23
CA TRP A 81 -1.63 1.23 -0.30
C TRP A 81 -2.27 2.06 0.80
N PHE A 82 -2.03 3.36 0.74
CA PHE A 82 -2.61 4.38 1.59
C PHE A 82 -3.56 5.25 0.75
N HIS A 83 -4.86 5.09 0.94
CA HIS A 83 -5.87 5.83 0.18
C HIS A 83 -5.98 7.30 0.60
N GLY A 84 -6.49 8.15 -0.29
CA GLY A 84 -6.81 9.54 0.00
C GLY A 84 -8.14 9.71 0.74
N GLY A 85 -8.35 10.92 1.31
CA GLY A 85 -9.60 11.29 1.99
C GLY A 85 -9.81 10.54 3.29
N MET A 86 -9.03 10.88 4.30
CA MET A 86 -9.22 10.46 5.69
C MET A 86 -10.61 10.84 6.21
N SER A 87 -11.05 10.21 7.28
CA SER A 87 -12.36 10.44 7.93
C SER A 87 -13.57 10.10 7.04
N SER A 88 -13.36 9.32 5.97
CA SER A 88 -14.47 8.81 5.15
C SER A 88 -15.31 7.82 5.93
N GLY A 89 -16.65 7.88 5.76
CA GLY A 89 -17.57 6.84 6.25
C GLY A 89 -17.40 5.50 5.54
N ASN A 90 -16.77 5.49 4.36
CA ASN A 90 -16.49 4.27 3.57
C ASN A 90 -15.16 3.66 3.98
N CYS A 91 -15.22 2.61 4.79
CA CYS A 91 -14.03 1.89 5.26
C CYS A 91 -13.41 0.94 4.23
N GLU A 92 -14.01 0.78 3.06
CA GLU A 92 -13.47 0.01 1.93
C GLU A 92 -12.95 0.89 0.79
N LYS A 93 -12.87 2.19 1.01
CA LYS A 93 -12.51 3.20 0.00
C LYS A 93 -11.21 2.88 -0.75
N GLY A 94 -10.23 2.30 -0.05
CA GLY A 94 -8.94 1.94 -0.64
C GLY A 94 -8.96 0.69 -1.53
N PHE A 95 -10.01 -0.14 -1.50
CA PHE A 95 -9.98 -1.47 -2.10
C PHE A 95 -9.97 -1.44 -3.63
N VAL A 96 -10.64 -0.47 -4.25
CA VAL A 96 -10.63 -0.35 -5.73
C VAL A 96 -9.21 -0.11 -6.23
N ALA A 97 -8.49 0.85 -5.67
CA ALA A 97 -7.10 1.12 -6.05
C ALA A 97 -6.14 -0.01 -5.61
N GLY A 98 -6.44 -0.70 -4.51
CA GLY A 98 -5.72 -1.90 -4.09
C GLY A 98 -5.79 -3.00 -5.13
N ALA A 99 -6.96 -3.26 -5.70
CA ALA A 99 -7.14 -4.21 -6.80
C ALA A 99 -6.38 -3.77 -8.06
N ASP A 100 -6.45 -2.48 -8.43
CA ASP A 100 -5.71 -1.92 -9.56
C ASP A 100 -4.18 -2.10 -9.39
N LEU A 101 -3.68 -1.90 -8.18
CA LEU A 101 -2.26 -2.11 -7.88
C LEU A 101 -1.87 -3.60 -7.93
N ALA A 102 -2.76 -4.50 -7.52
CA ALA A 102 -2.52 -5.93 -7.63
C ALA A 102 -2.44 -6.39 -9.09
N GLU A 103 -3.27 -5.82 -9.98
CA GLU A 103 -3.13 -6.04 -11.42
C GLU A 103 -1.83 -5.46 -11.98
N LEU A 104 -1.39 -4.31 -11.47
CA LEU A 104 -0.16 -3.65 -11.91
C LEU A 104 1.10 -4.36 -11.45
N TYR A 105 1.07 -4.97 -10.27
CA TYR A 105 2.18 -5.70 -9.63
C TYR A 105 1.79 -7.15 -9.31
N PRO A 106 1.51 -7.98 -10.32
CA PRO A 106 0.94 -9.31 -10.12
C PRO A 106 1.86 -10.29 -9.36
N GLU A 107 3.15 -9.96 -9.25
CA GLU A 107 4.13 -10.73 -8.50
C GLU A 107 4.25 -10.32 -7.02
N LYS A 108 3.54 -9.26 -6.61
CA LYS A 108 3.62 -8.70 -5.25
C LYS A 108 2.37 -8.99 -4.43
N ILE A 109 2.52 -9.00 -3.13
CA ILE A 109 1.38 -8.94 -2.22
C ILE A 109 0.99 -7.47 -2.08
N VAL A 110 -0.26 -7.11 -2.38
CA VAL A 110 -0.79 -5.77 -2.16
C VAL A 110 -1.66 -5.76 -0.92
N VAL A 111 -1.43 -4.79 -0.04
CA VAL A 111 -2.18 -4.58 1.19
C VAL A 111 -2.81 -3.20 1.16
N SER A 112 -4.12 -3.12 1.25
CA SER A 112 -4.86 -1.86 1.37
C SER A 112 -5.53 -1.82 2.72
N ILE A 113 -5.04 -0.96 3.60
CA ILE A 113 -5.66 -0.68 4.90
C ILE A 113 -6.46 0.61 4.80
N SER A 114 -7.50 0.78 5.59
CA SER A 114 -8.40 1.92 5.51
C SER A 114 -8.29 2.84 6.73
N ALA A 115 -7.95 4.10 6.49
CA ALA A 115 -8.16 5.17 7.46
C ALA A 115 -9.55 5.77 7.24
N CYS A 116 -10.54 5.31 8.00
CA CYS A 116 -11.93 5.73 7.88
C CYS A 116 -12.46 6.24 9.21
N ARG A 117 -13.61 6.94 9.15
CA ARG A 117 -14.27 7.56 10.29
C ARG A 117 -13.31 8.53 11.01
N GLU A 118 -13.05 8.34 12.30
CA GLU A 118 -12.12 9.14 13.11
C GLU A 118 -10.64 8.77 12.95
N ASN A 119 -10.32 7.73 12.17
CA ASN A 119 -8.95 7.28 11.99
C ASN A 119 -8.19 8.17 11.00
N HIS A 120 -6.98 8.58 11.38
CA HIS A 120 -6.09 9.41 10.58
C HIS A 120 -4.73 8.75 10.40
N TRP A 121 -4.18 8.80 9.18
CA TRP A 121 -2.90 8.18 8.83
C TRP A 121 -1.72 8.56 9.71
N VAL A 122 -1.74 9.78 10.27
CA VAL A 122 -0.64 10.32 11.06
C VAL A 122 -0.71 9.97 12.55
N THR A 123 -1.68 9.17 12.96
CA THR A 123 -1.80 8.72 14.34
C THR A 123 -0.96 7.47 14.60
N ARG A 124 -0.47 7.34 15.83
CA ARG A 124 0.25 6.13 16.25
C ARG A 124 -0.59 4.87 16.07
N ASP A 125 -1.88 4.95 16.41
CA ASP A 125 -2.81 3.84 16.29
C ASP A 125 -2.94 3.33 14.85
N MET A 126 -2.96 4.23 13.85
CA MET A 126 -2.98 3.82 12.43
C MET A 126 -1.64 3.25 11.97
N ILE A 127 -0.52 3.78 12.45
CA ILE A 127 0.80 3.19 12.16
C ILE A 127 0.87 1.75 12.70
N ASP A 128 0.41 1.53 13.93
CA ASP A 128 0.38 0.20 14.54
C ASP A 128 -0.62 -0.73 13.84
N ALA A 129 -1.74 -0.21 13.33
CA ALA A 129 -2.69 -0.98 12.53
C ALA A 129 -2.08 -1.44 11.19
N VAL A 130 -1.29 -0.58 10.52
CA VAL A 130 -0.52 -1.00 9.32
C VAL A 130 0.45 -2.12 9.67
N ASP A 131 1.17 -2.00 10.77
CA ASP A 131 2.09 -3.05 11.22
C ASP A 131 1.35 -4.35 11.56
N ALA A 132 0.18 -4.30 12.18
CA ALA A 132 -0.66 -5.48 12.48
C ALA A 132 -1.19 -6.15 11.19
N ALA A 133 -1.57 -5.36 10.17
CA ALA A 133 -1.93 -5.89 8.86
C ALA A 133 -0.74 -6.65 8.21
N LEU A 134 0.47 -6.09 8.32
CA LEU A 134 1.69 -6.73 7.81
C LEU A 134 2.08 -7.99 8.61
N ASP A 135 1.80 -8.03 9.93
CA ASP A 135 1.96 -9.23 10.73
C ASP A 135 0.99 -10.34 10.28
N SER A 136 -0.26 -9.97 9.91
CA SER A 136 -1.24 -10.90 9.34
C SER A 136 -0.77 -11.45 7.98
N VAL A 137 -0.18 -10.60 7.13
CA VAL A 137 0.45 -11.03 5.87
C VAL A 137 1.61 -11.99 6.15
N ALA A 138 2.48 -11.69 7.11
CA ALA A 138 3.59 -12.55 7.49
C ALA A 138 3.11 -13.94 7.95
N ALA A 139 2.03 -14.00 8.74
CA ALA A 139 1.41 -15.25 9.16
C ALA A 139 0.82 -16.03 7.98
N GLY A 140 0.09 -15.36 7.09
CA GLY A 140 -0.52 -15.97 5.89
C GLY A 140 0.49 -16.54 4.90
N ARG A 141 1.60 -15.83 4.66
CA ARG A 141 2.68 -16.30 3.77
C ARG A 141 3.70 -17.23 4.47
N LYS A 142 3.62 -17.38 5.78
CA LYS A 142 4.56 -18.16 6.62
C LYS A 142 6.02 -17.69 6.55
N ALA A 143 6.22 -16.41 6.29
CA ALA A 143 7.55 -15.78 6.20
C ALA A 143 7.48 -14.34 6.72
N PRO A 144 8.52 -13.80 7.36
CA PRO A 144 8.50 -12.44 7.90
C PRO A 144 8.38 -11.40 6.78
N VAL A 145 7.63 -10.32 7.03
CA VAL A 145 7.62 -9.12 6.20
C VAL A 145 8.61 -8.13 6.82
N GLU A 146 9.83 -8.09 6.32
CA GLU A 146 10.87 -7.19 6.84
C GLU A 146 10.91 -5.86 6.09
N ARG A 147 10.54 -5.89 4.82
CA ARG A 147 10.63 -4.78 3.89
C ARG A 147 9.33 -4.59 3.14
N VAL A 148 8.99 -3.34 2.85
CA VAL A 148 7.77 -2.96 2.13
C VAL A 148 8.03 -1.84 1.14
N SER A 149 7.20 -1.76 0.11
CA SER A 149 7.04 -0.56 -0.72
C SER A 149 5.73 0.12 -0.37
N LEU A 150 5.71 1.44 -0.33
CA LEU A 150 4.55 2.22 0.08
C LEU A 150 4.03 3.05 -1.10
N VAL A 151 2.73 3.06 -1.28
CA VAL A 151 2.05 3.86 -2.31
C VAL A 151 0.93 4.66 -1.65
N GLY A 152 0.88 5.97 -1.87
CA GLY A 152 -0.15 6.82 -1.30
C GLY A 152 -0.58 7.95 -2.21
N ILE A 153 -1.83 8.37 -2.08
CA ILE A 153 -2.40 9.51 -2.80
C ILE A 153 -3.07 10.48 -1.81
N SER A 154 -2.94 11.79 -2.06
CA SER A 154 -3.59 12.80 -1.23
C SER A 154 -3.21 12.63 0.25
N ASP A 155 -4.18 12.51 1.16
CA ASP A 155 -3.93 12.22 2.58
C ASP A 155 -3.15 10.92 2.81
N GLY A 156 -3.27 9.95 1.91
CA GLY A 156 -2.47 8.71 1.95
C GLY A 156 -0.97 8.96 1.81
N THR A 157 -0.56 10.05 1.16
CA THR A 157 0.85 10.49 1.13
C THR A 157 1.38 10.82 2.53
N LEU A 158 0.55 11.42 3.39
CA LEU A 158 0.90 11.66 4.78
C LEU A 158 1.12 10.34 5.53
N GLY A 159 0.27 9.34 5.23
CA GLY A 159 0.42 7.97 5.76
C GLY A 159 1.73 7.31 5.33
N VAL A 160 2.10 7.44 4.06
CA VAL A 160 3.40 6.95 3.54
C VAL A 160 4.56 7.59 4.29
N LEU A 161 4.54 8.91 4.48
CA LEU A 161 5.60 9.63 5.17
C LEU A 161 5.64 9.30 6.67
N ALA A 162 4.48 9.30 7.35
CA ALA A 162 4.39 8.95 8.77
C ALA A 162 4.85 7.52 9.05
N TYR A 163 4.38 6.54 8.26
CA TYR A 163 4.84 5.16 8.38
C TYR A 163 6.35 5.02 8.09
N SER A 164 6.86 5.78 7.13
CA SER A 164 8.31 5.77 6.84
C SER A 164 9.17 6.21 8.02
N VAL A 165 8.66 7.11 8.87
CA VAL A 165 9.37 7.55 10.08
C VAL A 165 9.15 6.58 11.25
N GLU A 166 7.93 6.13 11.47
CA GLU A 166 7.53 5.45 12.70
C GLU A 166 7.33 3.94 12.56
N GLY A 167 6.90 3.45 11.38
CA GLY A 167 6.59 2.04 11.13
C GLY A 167 7.76 1.09 11.42
N ARG A 168 7.45 -0.17 11.73
CA ARG A 168 8.46 -1.18 12.11
C ARG A 168 9.23 -1.75 10.92
N ARG A 169 8.67 -1.71 9.71
CA ARG A 169 9.28 -2.32 8.51
C ARG A 169 10.25 -1.34 7.82
N LYS A 170 11.28 -1.88 7.18
CA LYS A 170 12.15 -1.10 6.28
C LYS A 170 11.38 -0.76 5.02
N VAL A 171 11.53 0.47 4.53
CA VAL A 171 10.84 0.94 3.33
C VAL A 171 11.82 1.03 2.17
N ASP A 172 11.51 0.30 1.08
CA ASP A 172 12.34 0.24 -0.12
C ASP A 172 11.98 1.33 -1.13
N ASP A 173 10.70 1.46 -1.42
CA ASP A 173 10.20 2.41 -2.40
C ASP A 173 9.01 3.15 -1.82
N ARG A 174 8.91 4.44 -2.14
CA ARG A 174 7.79 5.30 -1.76
C ARG A 174 7.27 5.99 -3.00
N LEU A 175 6.02 5.77 -3.32
CA LEU A 175 5.29 6.51 -4.35
C LEU A 175 4.27 7.42 -3.66
N LEU A 176 4.41 8.72 -3.87
CA LEU A 176 3.65 9.77 -3.23
C LEU A 176 2.96 10.60 -4.32
N MET A 177 1.63 10.58 -4.35
CA MET A 177 0.86 11.20 -5.43
C MET A 177 -0.04 12.31 -4.91
N SER A 178 -0.09 13.42 -5.65
CA SER A 178 -1.04 14.52 -5.42
C SER A 178 -1.06 15.04 -3.98
N SER A 179 0.12 15.19 -3.36
CA SER A 179 0.27 15.71 -2.00
C SER A 179 1.75 15.86 -1.61
N PHE A 180 1.99 16.39 -0.42
CA PHE A 180 3.31 16.62 0.15
C PHE A 180 3.30 16.58 1.68
N GLY A 181 4.47 16.66 2.31
CA GLY A 181 4.61 16.45 3.76
C GLY A 181 4.41 17.67 4.64
N LYS A 182 3.86 18.78 4.16
CA LYS A 182 3.75 20.04 4.91
C LYS A 182 3.11 19.89 6.31
N PHE A 183 2.09 19.05 6.42
CA PHE A 183 1.42 18.80 7.70
C PHE A 183 2.26 17.98 8.70
N LEU A 184 3.34 17.35 8.24
CA LEU A 184 4.27 16.60 9.09
C LEU A 184 5.51 17.40 9.45
N GLY A 185 5.77 18.51 8.76
CA GLY A 185 6.88 19.40 9.04
C GLY A 185 7.55 19.99 7.81
N GLU A 186 8.60 20.75 8.09
CA GLU A 186 9.43 21.35 7.05
C GLU A 186 10.23 20.29 6.29
N PRO A 187 10.49 20.48 4.98
CA PRO A 187 11.16 19.49 4.13
C PRO A 187 12.48 18.99 4.74
N ALA A 188 13.34 19.91 5.20
CA ALA A 188 14.64 19.57 5.74
C ALA A 188 14.55 18.76 7.04
N VAL A 189 13.59 19.08 7.91
CA VAL A 189 13.38 18.36 9.18
C VAL A 189 12.90 16.94 8.92
N LEU A 190 11.92 16.78 8.04
CA LEU A 190 11.38 15.48 7.70
C LEU A 190 12.43 14.62 6.97
N ALA A 191 13.12 15.20 5.97
CA ALA A 191 14.14 14.50 5.19
C ALA A 191 15.32 14.04 6.07
N SER A 192 15.68 14.78 7.12
CA SER A 192 16.79 14.43 8.02
C SER A 192 16.49 13.23 8.93
N GLN A 193 15.27 12.75 9.01
CA GLN A 193 14.92 11.59 9.83
C GLN A 193 15.67 10.35 9.33
N LYS A 194 16.29 9.59 10.25
CA LYS A 194 17.16 8.45 9.92
C LYS A 194 16.54 7.45 8.93
N LYS A 195 15.26 7.13 9.11
CA LYS A 195 14.57 6.19 8.23
C LYS A 195 14.24 6.76 6.85
N MET A 196 14.23 8.08 6.69
CA MET A 196 14.07 8.74 5.39
C MET A 196 15.35 8.67 4.55
N GLN A 197 16.49 8.41 5.17
CA GLN A 197 17.80 8.28 4.49
C GLN A 197 18.03 6.88 3.89
N SER A 198 16.94 6.13 3.59
CA SER A 198 16.99 4.81 2.95
C SER A 198 15.85 4.62 1.98
N GLY A 199 16.05 3.75 0.97
CA GLY A 199 15.06 3.47 -0.06
C GLY A 199 15.02 4.55 -1.15
N ARG A 200 13.88 4.72 -1.83
CA ARG A 200 13.67 5.71 -2.88
C ARG A 200 12.38 6.50 -2.65
N PHE A 201 12.33 7.71 -3.23
CA PHE A 201 11.13 8.53 -3.27
C PHE A 201 10.76 8.84 -4.73
N ARG A 202 9.49 8.65 -5.05
CA ARG A 202 8.88 9.06 -6.31
C ARG A 202 7.66 9.89 -5.99
N PHE A 203 7.70 11.17 -6.37
CA PHE A 203 6.57 12.08 -6.24
C PHE A 203 5.92 12.25 -7.60
N LEU A 204 4.58 12.17 -7.65
CA LEU A 204 3.79 12.54 -8.82
C LEU A 204 2.91 13.72 -8.45
N GLN A 205 3.06 14.83 -9.16
CA GLN A 205 2.29 16.05 -8.92
C GLN A 205 1.64 16.55 -10.22
N GLY A 206 0.36 16.86 -10.11
CA GLY A 206 -0.44 17.40 -11.20
C GLY A 206 -0.51 18.93 -11.23
N GLY A 207 -0.45 19.51 -12.43
CA GLY A 207 -0.59 20.95 -12.63
C GLY A 207 -2.04 21.44 -12.46
N LYS A 208 -3.02 20.56 -12.65
CA LYS A 208 -4.45 20.86 -12.46
C LYS A 208 -5.01 20.42 -11.12
N ASP A 209 -4.13 19.94 -10.21
CA ASP A 209 -4.54 19.59 -8.85
C ASP A 209 -4.95 20.86 -8.07
N ARG A 210 -6.25 20.96 -7.76
CA ARG A 210 -6.83 22.10 -7.04
C ARG A 210 -6.78 21.95 -5.51
N LEU A 211 -6.62 20.72 -5.01
CA LEU A 211 -6.57 20.46 -3.57
C LEU A 211 -5.14 20.63 -3.04
N TYR A 212 -4.15 20.25 -3.86
CA TYR A 212 -2.73 20.41 -3.56
C TYR A 212 -2.04 21.15 -4.73
N PRO A 213 -2.19 22.48 -4.80
CA PRO A 213 -1.68 23.28 -5.91
C PRO A 213 -0.18 23.13 -6.10
N SER A 214 0.26 23.06 -7.36
CA SER A 214 1.66 22.79 -7.70
C SER A 214 2.63 23.89 -7.26
N ASP A 215 2.17 25.13 -7.12
CA ASP A 215 2.95 26.25 -6.59
C ASP A 215 3.32 26.10 -5.10
N GLN A 216 2.60 25.27 -4.36
CA GLN A 216 2.89 24.91 -2.98
C GLN A 216 3.64 23.58 -2.87
N THR A 217 3.22 22.57 -3.65
CA THR A 217 3.74 21.21 -3.54
C THR A 217 5.12 21.05 -4.16
N VAL A 218 5.33 21.61 -5.35
CA VAL A 218 6.60 21.46 -6.10
C VAL A 218 7.80 22.04 -5.35
N PRO A 219 7.74 23.26 -4.80
CA PRO A 219 8.85 23.80 -4.01
C PRO A 219 9.17 22.93 -2.80
N TRP A 220 8.17 22.51 -2.02
CA TRP A 220 8.35 21.66 -0.85
C TRP A 220 9.03 20.33 -1.21
N ILE A 221 8.54 19.64 -2.27
CA ILE A 221 9.09 18.37 -2.73
C ILE A 221 10.52 18.54 -3.23
N THR A 222 10.79 19.64 -3.96
CA THR A 222 12.12 19.96 -4.46
C THR A 222 13.11 20.14 -3.32
N ASP A 223 12.72 20.86 -2.27
CA ASP A 223 13.57 21.08 -1.10
C ASP A 223 13.74 19.79 -0.29
N PHE A 224 12.71 18.95 -0.17
CA PHE A 224 12.83 17.63 0.44
C PHE A 224 13.87 16.78 -0.32
N CYS A 225 13.76 16.70 -1.66
CA CYS A 225 14.67 15.92 -2.49
C CYS A 225 16.12 16.43 -2.48
N LYS A 226 16.35 17.71 -2.21
CA LYS A 226 17.72 18.26 -2.04
C LYS A 226 18.40 17.78 -0.75
N VAL A 227 17.62 17.52 0.30
CA VAL A 227 18.14 17.17 1.64
C VAL A 227 18.25 15.67 1.83
N VAL A 228 17.27 14.91 1.32
CA VAL A 228 17.30 13.45 1.44
C VAL A 228 18.46 12.88 0.62
N SER A 229 19.30 12.02 1.23
CA SER A 229 20.52 11.50 0.58
C SER A 229 20.31 10.22 -0.23
N VAL A 230 19.06 9.96 -0.62
CA VAL A 230 18.68 8.80 -1.45
C VAL A 230 18.05 9.26 -2.76
N ASP A 231 17.85 8.32 -3.68
CA ASP A 231 17.21 8.57 -4.97
C ASP A 231 15.79 9.15 -4.76
N CYS A 232 15.60 10.41 -5.14
CA CYS A 232 14.39 11.19 -4.98
C CYS A 232 14.06 11.92 -6.29
N GLU A 233 12.88 11.67 -6.84
CA GLU A 233 12.43 12.20 -8.12
C GLU A 233 11.02 12.76 -8.00
N LEU A 234 10.81 13.96 -8.57
CA LEU A 234 9.51 14.55 -8.83
C LEU A 234 9.20 14.44 -10.33
N ARG A 235 8.10 13.77 -10.67
CA ARG A 235 7.48 13.80 -11.99
C ARG A 235 6.28 14.73 -11.97
N PHE A 236 6.35 15.77 -12.76
CA PHE A 236 5.31 16.78 -12.88
C PHE A 236 4.53 16.59 -14.18
N ASP A 237 3.20 16.45 -14.07
CA ASP A 237 2.30 16.42 -15.22
C ASP A 237 1.48 17.71 -15.29
N PRO A 238 1.69 18.62 -16.26
CA PRO A 238 0.92 19.86 -16.37
C PRO A 238 -0.60 19.64 -16.45
N GLU A 239 -1.03 18.50 -17.02
CA GLU A 239 -2.43 18.12 -17.16
C GLU A 239 -2.94 17.26 -16.01
N GLY A 240 -2.04 16.92 -15.06
CA GLY A 240 -2.33 16.03 -13.95
C GLY A 240 -3.40 16.57 -13.03
N GLU A 241 -4.36 15.72 -12.70
CA GLU A 241 -5.43 15.97 -11.75
C GLU A 241 -5.14 15.32 -10.41
N HIS A 242 -6.01 15.58 -9.41
CA HIS A 242 -5.82 15.05 -8.06
C HIS A 242 -6.06 13.55 -7.95
N ASP A 243 -6.98 13.00 -8.74
CA ASP A 243 -7.62 11.72 -8.51
C ASP A 243 -6.78 10.50 -8.97
N TRP A 244 -6.96 9.36 -8.27
CA TRP A 244 -6.41 8.07 -8.65
C TRP A 244 -6.78 7.67 -10.08
N SER A 245 -8.02 7.94 -10.50
CA SER A 245 -8.50 7.65 -11.86
C SER A 245 -7.68 8.34 -12.95
N TYR A 246 -7.23 9.58 -12.72
CA TYR A 246 -6.31 10.26 -13.63
C TYR A 246 -4.97 9.53 -13.71
N TRP A 247 -4.32 9.31 -12.59
CA TRP A 247 -3.01 8.68 -12.55
C TRP A 247 -3.02 7.27 -13.14
N LYS A 248 -4.01 6.47 -12.77
CA LYS A 248 -4.22 5.14 -13.35
C LYS A 248 -4.44 5.21 -14.86
N GLY A 249 -5.28 6.13 -15.34
CA GLY A 249 -5.68 6.21 -16.75
C GLY A 249 -4.63 6.83 -17.67
N LYS A 250 -3.77 7.71 -17.17
CA LYS A 250 -2.83 8.52 -17.97
C LYS A 250 -1.36 8.29 -17.68
N ARG A 251 -1.01 7.79 -16.48
CA ARG A 251 0.38 7.66 -16.02
C ARG A 251 0.64 6.33 -15.30
N MET A 252 -0.01 5.27 -15.74
CA MET A 252 0.20 3.93 -15.20
C MET A 252 1.66 3.46 -15.33
N ASP A 253 2.35 3.89 -16.39
CA ASP A 253 3.77 3.68 -16.60
C ASP A 253 4.62 4.27 -15.47
N TRP A 254 4.36 5.50 -15.06
CA TRP A 254 5.05 6.16 -13.95
C TRP A 254 4.81 5.45 -12.62
N ILE A 255 3.57 4.97 -12.40
CA ILE A 255 3.24 4.18 -11.20
C ILE A 255 4.02 2.86 -11.22
N ARG A 256 4.05 2.15 -12.36
CA ARG A 256 4.76 0.88 -12.51
C ARG A 256 6.26 0.99 -12.26
N GLU A 257 6.89 2.07 -12.72
CA GLU A 257 8.32 2.31 -12.56
C GLU A 257 8.71 2.75 -11.15
N ALA A 258 7.76 3.28 -10.38
CA ALA A 258 8.03 3.78 -9.03
C ALA A 258 8.40 2.68 -8.05
N ILE A 259 7.89 1.48 -8.22
CA ILE A 259 8.14 0.33 -7.34
C ILE A 259 9.01 -0.68 -8.08
N ARG A 260 10.16 -1.02 -7.52
CA ARG A 260 11.10 -2.01 -8.08
C ARG A 260 10.49 -3.41 -8.13
N LYS A 261 10.90 -4.15 -9.16
CA LYS A 261 10.57 -5.58 -9.31
C LYS A 261 11.18 -6.42 -8.20
#